data_428737100da5caafbd8b020ea0ee430c
#
_entry.id   428737100da5caafbd8b020ea0ee430c
#
_cell.length_a   1.000
_cell.length_b   1.000
_cell.length_c   1.000
_cell.angle_alpha   90.00
_cell.angle_beta   90.00
_cell.angle_gamma   90.00
#
_symmetry.space_group_name_H-M   'P 1'
#
loop_
_entity.id
_entity.type
_entity.pdbx_description
1 polymer ?
#
loop_
_entity_poly.entity_id
_entity_poly.type
_entity_poly.pdbx_seq_one_letter_code
_entity_poly.pdbx_strand_id
1 'polypeptide(L)'
;MRDWLTTPGSLTARLVKSSMAFRVRRLHQKAALCALEEAGPVKLPRRVRVWEREVLLCCDGRPVVFGHTVVPMSATAADWPLFSALGERSLGTTLFYDPKVVRGTLEFARLRRGHPLVDKLDKALAGELQGNVFYARRCVYRRRQGLLMVTEVFLPAVLDLGATPITRNET
;
A
#
# COMPACT_ATOMS: atom_id res chain seq x y z
N MET A 1 -1.24 -15.31 -6.31
CA MET A 1 -0.42 -14.12 -6.08
C MET A 1 -0.25 -13.25 -7.33
N ARG A 2 0.16 -13.81 -8.49
CA ARG A 2 0.36 -13.02 -9.72
C ARG A 2 -0.83 -12.12 -10.05
N ASP A 3 -2.04 -12.64 -10.03
CA ASP A 3 -3.26 -11.87 -10.36
C ASP A 3 -3.50 -10.69 -9.41
N TRP A 4 -3.15 -10.83 -8.15
CA TRP A 4 -3.23 -9.74 -7.19
C TRP A 4 -2.21 -8.64 -7.48
N LEU A 5 -0.97 -9.02 -7.80
CA LEU A 5 0.09 -8.08 -8.15
C LEU A 5 -0.23 -7.27 -9.41
N THR A 6 -0.75 -7.94 -10.43
CA THR A 6 -0.98 -7.34 -11.76
C THR A 6 -2.38 -6.72 -11.92
N THR A 7 -3.14 -6.56 -10.84
CA THR A 7 -4.48 -5.91 -10.88
C THR A 7 -4.40 -4.57 -11.63
N PRO A 8 -5.08 -4.42 -12.77
CA PRO A 8 -4.93 -3.23 -13.62
C PRO A 8 -5.62 -2.00 -13.04
N GLY A 9 -6.67 -2.20 -12.26
CA GLY A 9 -7.46 -1.14 -11.62
C GLY A 9 -7.05 -0.86 -10.17
N SER A 10 -8.00 -0.33 -9.42
CA SER A 10 -7.83 -0.06 -7.99
C SER A 10 -7.75 -1.36 -7.19
N LEU A 11 -6.63 -1.57 -6.49
CA LEU A 11 -6.51 -2.70 -5.55
C LEU A 11 -7.59 -2.64 -4.47
N THR A 12 -7.85 -1.46 -3.95
CA THR A 12 -8.91 -1.27 -2.94
C THR A 12 -10.26 -1.74 -3.44
N ALA A 13 -10.65 -1.36 -4.67
CA ALA A 13 -11.92 -1.79 -5.25
C ALA A 13 -11.98 -3.31 -5.39
N ARG A 14 -10.87 -3.95 -5.78
CA ARG A 14 -10.78 -5.41 -5.85
C ARG A 14 -10.90 -6.07 -4.47
N LEU A 15 -10.20 -5.55 -3.46
CA LEU A 15 -10.29 -6.07 -2.09
C LEU A 15 -11.71 -5.97 -1.53
N VAL A 16 -12.36 -4.81 -1.71
CA VAL A 16 -13.76 -4.59 -1.33
C VAL A 16 -14.69 -5.60 -2.00
N LYS A 17 -14.50 -5.87 -3.30
CA LYS A 17 -15.32 -6.84 -4.04
C LYS A 17 -15.07 -8.29 -3.61
N SER A 18 -13.88 -8.59 -3.09
CA SER A 18 -13.44 -9.95 -2.74
C SER A 18 -13.59 -10.28 -1.26
N SER A 19 -14.22 -9.42 -0.47
CA SER A 19 -14.42 -9.63 0.98
C SER A 19 -15.78 -9.15 1.44
N MET A 20 -16.26 -9.66 2.56
CA MET A 20 -17.51 -9.22 3.18
C MET A 20 -17.34 -7.91 3.94
N ALA A 21 -16.15 -7.69 4.51
CA ALA A 21 -15.82 -6.48 5.26
C ALA A 21 -14.40 -6.02 4.91
N PHE A 22 -14.30 -4.79 4.41
CA PHE A 22 -13.02 -4.14 4.13
C PHE A 22 -12.79 -2.99 5.10
N ARG A 23 -11.58 -2.89 5.63
CA ARG A 23 -11.16 -1.78 6.52
C ARG A 23 -9.73 -1.37 6.25
N VAL A 24 -9.47 -0.07 6.34
CA VAL A 24 -8.12 0.50 6.38
C VAL A 24 -7.76 0.75 7.84
N ARG A 25 -6.71 0.10 8.33
CA ARG A 25 -6.11 0.38 9.65
C ARG A 25 -4.87 1.23 9.46
N ARG A 26 -4.97 2.51 9.79
CA ARG A 26 -3.83 3.42 9.74
C ARG A 26 -2.87 3.12 10.90
N LEU A 27 -1.62 2.87 10.58
CA LEU A 27 -0.55 2.66 11.55
C LEU A 27 0.04 4.00 11.98
N HIS A 28 0.43 4.81 11.01
CA HIS A 28 0.82 6.21 11.22
C HIS A 28 0.76 7.03 9.93
N GLN A 29 0.86 8.34 10.12
CA GLN A 29 1.12 9.31 9.07
C GLN A 29 1.96 10.44 9.69
N LYS A 30 3.23 10.52 9.29
CA LYS A 30 4.21 11.41 9.91
C LYS A 30 5.35 11.76 8.96
N ALA A 31 6.15 12.76 9.32
CA ALA A 31 7.42 13.02 8.65
C ALA A 31 8.45 11.94 9.06
N ALA A 32 9.07 11.32 8.07
CA ALA A 32 10.10 10.30 8.24
C ALA A 32 11.24 10.49 7.23
N LEU A 33 12.39 9.89 7.48
CA LEU A 33 13.48 9.87 6.50
C LEU A 33 13.15 8.83 5.43
N CYS A 34 13.10 9.23 4.15
CA CYS A 34 12.79 8.28 3.09
C CYS A 34 13.89 7.21 2.94
N ALA A 35 13.52 6.02 2.51
CA ALA A 35 14.49 4.98 2.21
C ALA A 35 15.34 5.35 0.98
N LEU A 36 16.52 4.74 0.86
CA LEU A 36 17.46 5.08 -0.22
C LEU A 36 16.84 4.81 -1.60
N GLU A 37 16.16 3.67 -1.73
CA GLU A 37 15.50 3.24 -2.97
C GLU A 37 14.24 4.04 -3.32
N GLU A 38 13.76 4.88 -2.42
CA GLU A 38 12.56 5.70 -2.61
C GLU A 38 12.87 7.09 -3.15
N ALA A 39 14.03 7.63 -2.82
CA ALA A 39 14.39 9.01 -3.17
C ALA A 39 14.39 9.24 -4.69
N GLY A 40 15.01 8.36 -5.46
CA GLY A 40 15.07 8.47 -6.93
C GLY A 40 13.71 8.50 -7.61
N PRO A 41 12.81 7.52 -7.37
CA PRO A 41 11.47 7.49 -7.95
C PRO A 41 10.64 8.74 -7.70
N VAL A 42 10.74 9.36 -6.53
CA VAL A 42 10.04 10.62 -6.22
C VAL A 42 10.89 11.87 -6.50
N LYS A 43 11.98 11.71 -7.26
CA LYS A 43 12.86 12.80 -7.74
C LYS A 43 13.49 13.63 -6.63
N LEU A 44 13.82 13.01 -5.53
CA LEU A 44 14.60 13.64 -4.48
C LEU A 44 16.10 13.46 -4.76
N PRO A 45 16.93 14.51 -4.62
CA PRO A 45 18.36 14.44 -4.93
C PRO A 45 19.17 13.58 -3.94
N ARG A 46 18.58 13.34 -2.78
CA ARG A 46 19.15 12.56 -1.68
C ARG A 46 18.06 12.11 -0.72
N ARG A 47 18.42 11.29 0.26
CA ARG A 47 17.53 10.98 1.37
C ARG A 47 17.24 12.23 2.19
N VAL A 48 15.99 12.62 2.20
CA VAL A 48 15.46 13.73 2.99
C VAL A 48 14.18 13.31 3.69
N ARG A 49 13.65 14.17 4.56
CA ARG A 49 12.35 13.92 5.19
C ARG A 49 11.24 14.04 4.15
N VAL A 50 10.33 13.08 4.22
CA VAL A 50 9.10 12.97 3.43
C VAL A 50 7.92 12.82 4.36
N TRP A 51 6.73 13.03 3.87
CA TRP A 51 5.53 12.51 4.52
C TRP A 51 5.43 11.02 4.22
N GLU A 52 5.39 10.23 5.28
CA GLU A 52 5.23 8.78 5.23
C GLU A 52 3.87 8.41 5.82
N ARG A 53 3.15 7.53 5.15
CA ARG A 53 1.90 6.96 5.64
C ARG A 53 1.96 5.45 5.50
N GLU A 54 1.66 4.76 6.59
CA GLU A 54 1.60 3.30 6.64
C GLU A 54 0.21 2.84 7.09
N VAL A 55 -0.30 1.83 6.38
CA VAL A 55 -1.62 1.25 6.64
C VAL A 55 -1.59 -0.26 6.49
N LEU A 56 -2.50 -0.94 7.18
CA LEU A 56 -2.90 -2.30 6.84
C LEU A 56 -4.28 -2.26 6.18
N LEU A 57 -4.37 -2.85 5.00
CA LEU A 57 -5.66 -3.14 4.37
C LEU A 57 -6.11 -4.48 4.90
N CYS A 58 -7.27 -4.49 5.54
CA CYS A 58 -7.81 -5.67 6.19
C CYS A 58 -9.10 -6.10 5.47
N CYS A 59 -9.21 -7.39 5.21
CA CYS A 59 -10.39 -8.03 4.67
C CYS A 59 -10.87 -9.08 5.68
N ASP A 60 -12.15 -9.03 6.03
CA ASP A 60 -12.80 -9.97 6.97
C ASP A 60 -11.99 -10.11 8.29
N GLY A 61 -11.54 -8.97 8.82
CA GLY A 61 -10.76 -8.87 10.04
C GLY A 61 -9.27 -9.22 9.93
N ARG A 62 -8.79 -9.72 8.78
CA ARG A 62 -7.40 -10.15 8.57
C ARG A 62 -6.62 -9.13 7.73
N PRO A 63 -5.39 -8.76 8.11
CA PRO A 63 -4.49 -7.97 7.26
C PRO A 63 -4.15 -8.76 5.98
N VAL A 64 -4.30 -8.13 4.83
CA VAL A 64 -4.03 -8.75 3.51
C VAL A 64 -2.99 -8.00 2.69
N VAL A 65 -2.84 -6.69 2.95
CA VAL A 65 -1.83 -5.85 2.28
C VAL A 65 -1.32 -4.82 3.28
N PHE A 66 0.00 -4.62 3.29
CA PHE A 66 0.64 -3.48 3.92
C PHE A 66 0.89 -2.40 2.87
N GLY A 67 0.32 -1.23 3.08
CA GLY A 67 0.51 -0.07 2.22
C GLY A 67 1.49 0.91 2.84
N HIS A 68 2.52 1.26 2.08
CA HIS A 68 3.52 2.26 2.43
C HIS A 68 3.52 3.36 1.38
N THR A 69 3.32 4.60 1.81
CA THR A 69 3.22 5.76 0.91
C THR A 69 4.24 6.81 1.33
N VAL A 70 4.97 7.33 0.36
CA VAL A 70 5.89 8.46 0.56
C VAL A 70 5.52 9.62 -0.36
N VAL A 71 5.55 10.82 0.20
CA VAL A 71 5.25 12.08 -0.50
C VAL A 71 6.33 13.09 -0.14
N PRO A 72 7.07 13.66 -1.11
CA PRO A 72 7.97 14.78 -0.85
C PRO A 72 7.25 15.90 -0.10
N MET A 73 7.87 16.46 0.93
CA MET A 73 7.23 17.47 1.77
C MET A 73 6.79 18.71 0.98
N SER A 74 7.52 19.05 -0.09
CA SER A 74 7.18 20.14 -0.99
C SER A 74 5.90 19.94 -1.80
N ALA A 75 5.49 18.68 -2.02
CA ALA A 75 4.35 18.33 -2.85
C ALA A 75 3.01 18.28 -2.07
N THR A 76 3.02 18.26 -0.74
CA THR A 76 1.81 17.94 0.04
C THR A 76 0.73 19.02 0.01
N ALA A 77 1.10 20.28 0.12
CA ALA A 77 0.14 21.38 0.26
C ALA A 77 -0.54 21.75 -1.07
N ALA A 78 0.20 21.74 -2.17
CA ALA A 78 -0.30 22.20 -3.46
C ALA A 78 -0.83 21.05 -4.34
N ASP A 79 -0.13 19.92 -4.32
CA ASP A 79 -0.37 18.82 -5.26
C ASP A 79 -1.23 17.71 -4.66
N TRP A 80 -1.08 17.44 -3.36
CA TRP A 80 -1.79 16.37 -2.65
C TRP A 80 -2.58 16.91 -1.44
N PRO A 81 -3.53 17.83 -1.65
CA PRO A 81 -4.21 18.53 -0.55
C PRO A 81 -5.00 17.59 0.38
N LEU A 82 -5.50 16.46 -0.16
CA LEU A 82 -6.28 15.49 0.63
C LEU A 82 -5.40 14.49 1.39
N PHE A 83 -4.08 14.47 1.15
CA PHE A 83 -3.21 13.46 1.78
C PHE A 83 -3.22 13.57 3.30
N SER A 84 -3.15 14.77 3.85
CA SER A 84 -3.20 15.01 5.30
C SER A 84 -4.54 14.64 5.94
N ALA A 85 -5.63 14.73 5.19
CA ALA A 85 -7.00 14.51 5.65
C ALA A 85 -7.53 13.10 5.38
N LEU A 86 -6.70 12.16 4.91
CA LEU A 86 -7.15 10.81 4.55
C LEU A 86 -7.69 10.00 5.75
N GLY A 87 -7.12 10.20 6.95
CA GLY A 87 -7.54 9.41 8.12
C GLY A 87 -7.41 7.91 7.87
N GLU A 88 -8.48 7.16 8.05
CA GLU A 88 -8.57 5.72 7.73
C GLU A 88 -9.19 5.44 6.36
N ARG A 89 -9.29 6.44 5.49
CA ARG A 89 -9.78 6.24 4.13
C ARG A 89 -8.68 5.63 3.25
N SER A 90 -9.10 4.85 2.26
CA SER A 90 -8.18 4.31 1.27
C SER A 90 -7.64 5.41 0.35
N LEU A 91 -6.32 5.49 0.24
CA LEU A 91 -5.66 6.35 -0.73
C LEU A 91 -5.98 5.90 -2.17
N GLY A 92 -6.10 4.59 -2.40
CA GLY A 92 -6.43 4.03 -3.72
C GLY A 92 -7.70 4.61 -4.30
N THR A 93 -8.74 4.77 -3.51
CA THR A 93 -9.99 5.40 -3.95
C THR A 93 -9.74 6.83 -4.47
N THR A 94 -8.99 7.63 -3.73
CA THR A 94 -8.67 9.02 -4.13
C THR A 94 -7.82 9.05 -5.41
N LEU A 95 -6.82 8.19 -5.51
CA LEU A 95 -5.90 8.17 -6.67
C LEU A 95 -6.58 7.77 -7.97
N PHE A 96 -7.58 6.89 -7.91
CA PHE A 96 -8.27 6.40 -9.13
C PHE A 96 -9.44 7.29 -9.58
N TYR A 97 -10.00 8.09 -8.69
CA TYR A 97 -11.14 8.96 -9.03
C TYR A 97 -10.77 10.43 -9.29
N ASP A 98 -9.54 10.85 -8.98
CA ASP A 98 -9.08 12.20 -9.32
C ASP A 98 -8.55 12.24 -10.76
N PRO A 99 -9.23 12.95 -11.70
CA PRO A 99 -8.82 13.01 -13.11
C PRO A 99 -7.47 13.72 -13.32
N LYS A 100 -6.97 14.44 -12.31
CA LYS A 100 -5.66 15.11 -12.35
C LYS A 100 -4.51 14.18 -11.99
N VAL A 101 -4.81 12.97 -11.54
CA VAL A 101 -3.81 11.99 -11.14
C VAL A 101 -3.41 11.14 -12.34
N VAL A 102 -2.13 11.15 -12.65
CA VAL A 102 -1.52 10.29 -13.67
C VAL A 102 -0.78 9.16 -12.97
N ARG A 103 -1.16 7.93 -13.28
CA ARG A 103 -0.53 6.71 -12.78
C ARG A 103 0.71 6.39 -13.61
N GLY A 104 1.82 6.14 -12.96
CA GLY A 104 3.04 5.63 -13.59
C GLY A 104 2.99 4.11 -13.84
N THR A 105 4.15 3.58 -14.21
CA THR A 105 4.32 2.14 -14.42
C THR A 105 4.32 1.39 -13.08
N LEU A 106 3.67 0.22 -13.06
CA LEU A 106 3.79 -0.71 -11.94
C LEU A 106 5.13 -1.42 -12.00
N GLU A 107 5.83 -1.38 -10.88
CA GLU A 107 7.04 -2.16 -10.65
C GLU A 107 6.75 -3.26 -9.63
N PHE A 108 7.43 -4.40 -9.76
CA PHE A 108 7.20 -5.58 -8.93
C PHE A 108 8.50 -6.01 -8.26
N ALA A 109 8.40 -6.49 -7.03
CA ALA A 109 9.53 -6.99 -6.28
C ALA A 109 9.17 -8.23 -5.45
N ARG A 110 10.19 -9.01 -5.14
CA ARG A 110 10.16 -10.07 -4.16
C ARG A 110 11.05 -9.68 -2.99
N LEU A 111 10.44 -9.41 -1.86
CA LEU A 111 11.09 -8.97 -0.64
C LEU A 111 11.37 -10.15 0.28
N ARG A 112 12.41 -10.06 1.08
CA ARG A 112 12.79 -11.07 2.09
C ARG A 112 12.84 -10.44 3.48
N ARG A 113 12.88 -11.26 4.50
CA ARG A 113 13.22 -10.83 5.87
C ARG A 113 14.51 -10.01 5.86
N GLY A 114 14.58 -8.94 6.66
CA GLY A 114 15.67 -7.97 6.68
C GLY A 114 15.52 -6.82 5.66
N HIS A 115 14.52 -6.88 4.79
CA HIS A 115 14.18 -5.71 3.97
C HIS A 115 13.41 -4.69 4.82
N PRO A 116 13.73 -3.38 4.77
CA PRO A 116 13.13 -2.37 5.66
C PRO A 116 11.59 -2.37 5.68
N LEU A 117 10.93 -2.57 4.53
CA LEU A 117 9.47 -2.66 4.47
C LEU A 117 8.92 -3.92 5.12
N VAL A 118 9.66 -5.04 5.06
CA VAL A 118 9.25 -6.29 5.71
C VAL A 118 9.42 -6.16 7.23
N ASP A 119 10.47 -5.51 7.70
CA ASP A 119 10.69 -5.25 9.13
C ASP A 119 9.62 -4.31 9.70
N LYS A 120 9.22 -3.29 8.94
CA LYS A 120 8.09 -2.41 9.30
C LYS A 120 6.77 -3.19 9.36
N LEU A 121 6.53 -4.06 8.40
CA LEU A 121 5.34 -4.93 8.38
C LEU A 121 5.32 -5.90 9.56
N ASP A 122 6.44 -6.54 9.87
CA ASP A 122 6.55 -7.46 11.01
C ASP A 122 6.27 -6.75 12.35
N LYS A 123 6.84 -5.55 12.51
CA LYS A 123 6.53 -4.69 13.65
C LYS A 123 5.05 -4.31 13.73
N ALA A 124 4.43 -4.01 12.60
CA ALA A 124 3.00 -3.68 12.53
C ALA A 124 2.09 -4.85 12.91
N LEU A 125 2.59 -6.07 12.75
CA LEU A 125 1.92 -7.33 13.13
C LEU A 125 2.43 -7.89 14.47
N ALA A 126 3.10 -7.08 15.28
CA ALA A 126 3.63 -7.44 16.59
C ALA A 126 4.57 -8.68 16.59
N GLY A 127 5.31 -8.88 15.48
CA GLY A 127 6.22 -10.02 15.31
C GLY A 127 5.55 -11.31 14.86
N GLU A 128 4.25 -11.26 14.51
CA GLU A 128 3.48 -12.42 14.08
C GLU A 128 3.53 -12.67 12.57
N LEU A 129 4.40 -11.95 11.85
CA LEU A 129 4.50 -12.10 10.40
C LEU A 129 5.00 -13.51 10.03
N GLN A 130 4.20 -14.24 9.27
CA GLN A 130 4.52 -15.57 8.79
C GLN A 130 5.19 -15.52 7.41
N GLY A 131 6.16 -16.42 7.17
CA GLY A 131 6.86 -16.53 5.90
C GLY A 131 8.16 -15.75 5.83
N ASN A 132 8.95 -16.03 4.79
CA ASN A 132 10.28 -15.45 4.55
C ASN A 132 10.34 -14.64 3.25
N VAL A 133 9.35 -14.79 2.39
CA VAL A 133 9.29 -14.14 1.07
C VAL A 133 7.93 -13.48 0.91
N PHE A 134 7.96 -12.21 0.52
CA PHE A 134 6.77 -11.39 0.31
C PHE A 134 6.84 -10.77 -1.08
N TYR A 135 5.71 -10.67 -1.72
CA TYR A 135 5.60 -10.01 -3.01
C TYR A 135 5.10 -8.59 -2.81
N ALA A 136 5.70 -7.68 -3.55
CA ALA A 136 5.36 -6.28 -3.50
C ALA A 136 5.18 -5.70 -4.89
N ARG A 137 4.40 -4.64 -4.96
CA ARG A 137 4.36 -3.78 -6.14
C ARG A 137 4.44 -2.33 -5.70
N ARG A 138 4.98 -1.48 -6.55
CA ARG A 138 4.96 -0.03 -6.33
C ARG A 138 4.57 0.72 -7.58
N CYS A 139 4.05 1.91 -7.37
CA CYS A 139 3.70 2.82 -8.44
C CYS A 139 3.93 4.26 -7.99
N VAL A 140 4.49 5.07 -8.88
CA VAL A 140 4.57 6.52 -8.69
C VAL A 140 3.36 7.16 -9.35
N TYR A 141 2.68 8.00 -8.63
CA TYR A 141 1.58 8.82 -9.11
C TYR A 141 2.04 10.26 -9.21
N ARG A 142 1.60 10.94 -10.23
CA ARG A 142 1.83 12.38 -10.43
C ARG A 142 0.50 13.12 -10.43
N ARG A 143 0.44 14.16 -9.65
CA ARG A 143 -0.66 15.12 -9.69
C ARG A 143 -0.07 16.52 -9.78
N ARG A 144 -0.37 17.26 -10.86
CA ARG A 144 0.33 18.50 -11.20
C ARG A 144 1.86 18.26 -11.24
N GLN A 145 2.63 18.95 -10.40
CA GLN A 145 4.08 18.80 -10.29
C GLN A 145 4.51 17.83 -9.16
N GLY A 146 3.59 17.48 -8.26
CA GLY A 146 3.88 16.63 -7.11
C GLY A 146 3.88 15.15 -7.46
N LEU A 147 4.84 14.43 -6.88
CA LEU A 147 4.94 12.98 -6.94
C LEU A 147 4.49 12.37 -5.61
N LEU A 148 3.92 11.18 -5.71
CA LEU A 148 3.54 10.33 -4.59
C LEU A 148 3.84 8.90 -4.99
N MET A 149 4.53 8.15 -4.16
CA MET A 149 4.80 6.73 -4.42
C MET A 149 4.05 5.88 -3.41
N VAL A 150 3.38 4.85 -3.91
CA VAL A 150 2.73 3.82 -3.09
C VAL A 150 3.46 2.51 -3.32
N THR A 151 3.85 1.86 -2.23
CA THR A 151 4.34 0.48 -2.24
C THR A 151 3.35 -0.39 -1.46
N GLU A 152 2.95 -1.50 -2.04
CA GLU A 152 2.00 -2.45 -1.48
C GLU A 152 2.70 -3.80 -1.31
N VAL A 153 2.82 -4.27 -0.07
CA VAL A 153 3.38 -5.59 0.26
C VAL A 153 2.22 -6.54 0.56
N PHE A 154 2.13 -7.63 -0.19
CA PHE A 154 1.04 -8.58 -0.09
C PHE A 154 1.31 -9.64 0.96
N LEU A 155 0.36 -9.84 1.85
CA LEU A 155 0.36 -10.91 2.84
C LEU A 155 -0.25 -12.19 2.26
N PRO A 156 0.16 -13.39 2.72
CA PRO A 156 -0.42 -14.66 2.25
C PRO A 156 -1.94 -14.71 2.32
N ALA A 157 -2.53 -14.10 3.33
CA ALA A 157 -3.98 -14.06 3.53
C ALA A 157 -4.78 -13.47 2.34
N VAL A 158 -4.15 -12.70 1.45
CA VAL A 158 -4.81 -12.19 0.24
C VAL A 158 -5.23 -13.32 -0.70
N LEU A 159 -4.57 -14.47 -0.65
CA LEU A 159 -4.87 -15.63 -1.50
C LEU A 159 -6.15 -16.34 -1.08
N ASP A 160 -6.59 -16.15 0.15
CA ASP A 160 -7.82 -16.73 0.68
C ASP A 160 -9.08 -15.95 0.24
N LEU A 161 -8.89 -14.74 -0.31
CA LEU A 161 -10.00 -13.89 -0.75
C LEU A 161 -10.62 -14.43 -2.04
N GLY A 162 -11.94 -14.55 -2.05
CA GLY A 162 -12.71 -15.05 -3.20
C GLY A 162 -12.73 -16.57 -3.33
N ALA A 163 -12.09 -17.31 -2.42
CA ALA A 163 -12.38 -18.71 -2.23
C ALA A 163 -13.75 -18.80 -1.56
N THR A 164 -14.76 -19.28 -2.26
CA THR A 164 -16.07 -19.58 -1.68
C THR A 164 -15.85 -20.50 -0.48
N PRO A 165 -16.37 -20.21 0.71
CA PRO A 165 -16.28 -21.15 1.81
C PRO A 165 -16.96 -22.44 1.36
N ILE A 166 -16.21 -23.54 1.31
CA ILE A 166 -16.78 -24.85 1.16
C ILE A 166 -17.60 -25.08 2.41
N THR A 167 -18.92 -24.87 2.32
CA THR A 167 -19.85 -25.32 3.33
C THR A 167 -19.69 -26.84 3.40
N ARG A 168 -18.95 -27.31 4.40
CA ARG A 168 -19.06 -28.71 4.81
C ARG A 168 -20.48 -28.88 5.35
N ASN A 169 -21.35 -29.42 4.51
CA ASN A 169 -22.56 -30.06 4.99
C ASN A 169 -22.09 -31.29 5.78
N GLU A 170 -22.09 -31.16 7.08
CA GLU A 170 -22.10 -32.33 7.98
C GLU A 170 -23.48 -33.01 7.83
N THR A 171 -23.42 -34.21 7.25
CA THR A 171 -24.56 -35.18 7.30
C THR A 171 -24.39 -36.03 8.53
#